data_8fb5837da58dcde35ef1bacb30aa2594
#
_entry.id   8fb5837da58dcde35ef1bacb30aa2594
#
_cell.length_a   1.000
_cell.length_b   1.000
_cell.length_c   1.000
_cell.angle_alpha   90.00
_cell.angle_beta   90.00
_cell.angle_gamma   90.00
#
_symmetry.space_group_name_H-M   'P 1'
#
loop_
_entity.id
_entity.type
_entity.pdbx_description
1 polymer ?
#
loop_
_entity_poly.entity_id
_entity_poly.type
_entity_poly.pdbx_seq_one_letter_code
_entity_poly.pdbx_strand_id
1 'polypeptide(L)' 'MKNAPPFTQVQHDINVIVVSPEEASLGVAEFWKGDRLIGFTHIEDGELALRIGPSREDVVLGTRALAGALAEANRLLALY' A
#
# COMPACT_ATOMS: atom_id res chain seq x y z
N MET A 1 -11.84 25.71 -12.08
CA MET A 1 -11.43 25.32 -12.09
C MET A 1 -11.15 24.61 -11.96
N LYS A 2 -11.18 24.44 -12.04
CA LYS A 2 -10.90 23.82 -12.05
C LYS A 2 -10.33 22.97 -11.81
N ASN A 3 -10.16 22.70 -11.87
CA ASN A 3 -9.66 22.03 -11.73
C ASN A 3 -9.14 21.11 -11.20
N ALA A 4 -8.56 20.85 -11.68
CA ALA A 4 -8.06 20.20 -10.48
C ALA A 4 -8.21 18.70 -10.47
N PRO A 5 -9.18 18.20 -11.03
CA PRO A 5 -9.53 16.77 -10.90
C PRO A 5 -8.44 15.78 -11.23
N PRO A 6 -7.64 15.98 -12.25
CA PRO A 6 -6.66 14.94 -12.60
C PRO A 6 -5.67 14.68 -11.50
N PHE A 7 -5.34 15.69 -10.74
CA PHE A 7 -4.34 15.54 -9.68
C PHE A 7 -4.84 14.68 -8.54
N THR A 8 -6.10 14.87 -8.21
CA THR A 8 -6.68 14.09 -7.13
C THR A 8 -6.67 12.62 -7.44
N GLN A 9 -6.90 12.27 -8.68
CA GLN A 9 -6.96 10.87 -9.06
C GLN A 9 -5.63 10.17 -8.90
N VAL A 10 -4.56 10.86 -9.21
CA VAL A 10 -3.22 10.29 -9.08
C VAL A 10 -2.93 9.94 -7.64
N GLN A 11 -3.42 10.74 -6.70
CA GLN A 11 -3.11 10.54 -5.31
C GLN A 11 -3.77 9.31 -4.72
N HIS A 12 -4.78 8.77 -5.38
CA HIS A 12 -5.51 7.63 -4.87
C HIS A 12 -5.12 6.33 -5.53
N ASP A 13 -3.93 6.32 -6.13
CA ASP A 13 -3.49 5.13 -6.83
C ASP A 13 -3.28 3.94 -5.91
N ILE A 14 -2.87 4.18 -4.68
CA ILE A 14 -2.54 3.08 -3.77
C ILE A 14 -3.39 3.15 -2.52
N ASN A 15 -4.16 2.10 -2.28
CA ASN A 15 -4.92 1.94 -1.05
C ASN A 15 -4.24 0.90 -0.19
N VAL A 16 -4.22 1.16 1.11
CA VAL A 16 -3.62 0.24 2.08
C VAL A 16 -4.74 -0.31 2.96
N ILE A 17 -4.80 -1.62 3.05
CA ILE A 17 -5.85 -2.31 3.80
C ILE A 17 -5.21 -3.30 4.76
N VAL A 18 -5.62 -3.22 6.03
CA VAL A 18 -5.31 -4.25 7.02
C VAL A 18 -6.57 -5.08 7.19
N VAL A 19 -6.47 -6.35 6.82
CA VAL A 19 -7.65 -7.20 6.68
C VAL A 19 -8.20 -7.64 8.03
N SER A 20 -7.34 -7.94 8.98
CA SER A 20 -7.78 -8.46 10.26
C SER A 20 -6.72 -8.20 11.32
N PRO A 21 -7.10 -8.28 12.61
CA PRO A 21 -6.11 -8.16 13.68
C PRO A 21 -5.02 -9.23 13.61
N GLU A 22 -5.36 -10.43 13.17
CA GLU A 22 -4.36 -11.49 13.01
C GLU A 22 -3.32 -11.13 11.97
N GLU A 23 -3.78 -10.59 10.83
CA GLU A 23 -2.86 -10.16 9.78
C GLU A 23 -2.00 -9.01 10.28
N ALA A 24 -2.60 -8.08 10.99
CA ALA A 24 -1.87 -6.96 11.56
C ALA A 24 -0.76 -7.42 12.50
N SER A 25 -1.04 -8.44 13.31
CA SER A 25 -0.06 -8.94 14.25
C SER A 25 1.13 -9.59 13.55
N LEU A 26 0.93 -10.03 12.31
CA LEU A 26 2.00 -10.58 11.48
C LEU A 26 2.67 -9.49 10.63
N GLY A 27 2.26 -8.25 10.79
CA GLY A 27 2.80 -7.14 10.01
C GLY A 27 2.30 -7.09 8.59
N VAL A 28 1.11 -7.64 8.32
CA VAL A 28 0.58 -7.73 6.96
C VAL A 28 -0.40 -6.60 6.69
N ALA A 29 -0.07 -5.79 5.71
CA ALA A 29 -0.95 -4.77 5.16
C ALA A 29 -0.92 -4.92 3.64
N GLU A 30 -2.09 -4.87 3.02
CA GLU A 30 -2.21 -5.07 1.58
C GLU A 30 -2.20 -3.73 0.87
N PHE A 31 -1.50 -3.69 -0.26
CA PHE A 31 -1.39 -2.50 -1.11
C PHE A 31 -2.16 -2.77 -2.39
N TRP A 32 -3.15 -1.92 -2.65
CA TRP A 32 -4.05 -2.08 -3.79
C TRP A 32 -3.97 -0.88 -4.70
N LYS A 33 -3.97 -1.13 -5.99
CA LYS A 33 -4.12 -0.09 -7.00
C LYS A 33 -5.43 -0.38 -7.74
N GLY A 34 -6.48 0.38 -7.42
CA GLY A 34 -7.80 0.06 -7.89
C GLY A 34 -8.26 -1.28 -7.34
N ASP A 35 -8.60 -2.20 -8.21
CA ASP A 35 -9.01 -3.55 -7.83
C ASP A 35 -7.89 -4.57 -7.97
N ARG A 36 -6.66 -4.10 -8.11
CA ARG A 36 -5.51 -4.97 -8.29
C ARG A 36 -4.63 -4.94 -7.05
N LEU A 37 -4.38 -6.11 -6.48
CA LEU A 37 -3.43 -6.25 -5.39
C LEU A 37 -2.03 -6.16 -5.95
N ILE A 38 -1.25 -5.18 -5.51
CA ILE A 38 0.12 -5.00 -5.99
C ILE A 38 1.15 -5.59 -5.05
N GLY A 39 0.83 -5.72 -3.78
CA GLY A 39 1.79 -6.28 -2.85
C GLY A 39 1.25 -6.24 -1.45
N PHE A 40 2.08 -6.71 -0.53
CA PHE A 40 1.71 -6.68 0.89
C PHE A 40 2.97 -6.62 1.73
N THR A 41 2.83 -6.09 2.93
CA THR A 41 3.94 -6.06 3.88
C THR A 41 3.99 -7.37 4.66
N HIS A 42 5.15 -7.64 5.21
CA HIS A 42 5.34 -8.74 6.15
C HIS A 42 6.61 -8.46 6.95
N ILE A 43 6.78 -9.20 8.03
CA ILE A 43 7.99 -9.08 8.84
C ILE A 43 9.01 -10.07 8.31
N GLU A 44 10.19 -9.57 8.01
CA GLU A 44 11.29 -10.39 7.55
C GLU A 44 12.55 -9.97 8.30
N ASP A 45 13.16 -10.92 8.98
CA ASP A 45 14.37 -10.66 9.80
C ASP A 45 14.17 -9.51 10.79
N GLY A 46 12.96 -9.43 11.35
CA GLY A 46 12.66 -8.42 12.35
C GLY A 46 12.29 -7.06 11.78
N GLU A 47 12.22 -6.93 10.48
CA GLU A 47 11.88 -5.66 9.83
C GLU A 47 10.62 -5.79 9.00
N LEU A 48 9.90 -4.69 8.91
CA LEU A 48 8.74 -4.63 8.03
C LEU A 48 9.26 -4.46 6.60
N ALA A 49 8.89 -5.39 5.74
CA ALA A 49 9.29 -5.39 4.34
C ALA A 49 8.06 -5.38 3.44
N LEU A 50 8.21 -4.86 2.24
CA LEU A 50 7.13 -4.85 1.25
C LEU A 50 7.47 -5.84 0.15
N ARG A 51 6.57 -6.79 -0.09
CA ARG A 51 6.69 -7.74 -1.18
C ARG A 51 5.77 -7.27 -2.31
N ILE A 52 6.34 -7.02 -3.47
CA ILE A 52 5.58 -6.59 -4.64
C ILE A 52 5.48 -7.75 -5.60
N GLY A 53 4.27 -8.00 -6.10
CA GLY A 53 4.02 -9.05 -7.05
C GLY A 53 3.28 -10.22 -6.42
N PRO A 54 3.14 -11.31 -7.16
CA PRO A 54 3.58 -11.47 -8.54
C PRO A 54 2.70 -10.68 -9.51
N SER A 55 3.32 -10.23 -10.58
CA SER A 55 2.60 -9.51 -11.62
C SER A 55 3.23 -9.85 -12.95
N ARG A 56 2.38 -10.06 -13.95
CA ARG A 56 2.86 -10.34 -15.30
C ARG A 56 3.15 -9.08 -16.08
N GLU A 57 2.66 -7.96 -15.60
CA GLU A 57 2.81 -6.67 -16.25
C GLU A 57 3.60 -5.76 -15.36
N ASP A 58 4.26 -4.80 -15.99
CA ASP A 58 4.93 -3.76 -15.23
C ASP A 58 3.90 -2.99 -14.43
N VAL A 59 4.27 -2.69 -13.20
CA VAL A 59 3.45 -1.84 -12.34
C VAL A 59 4.20 -0.55 -12.14
N VAL A 60 3.57 0.54 -12.55
CA VAL A 60 4.16 1.86 -12.41
C VAL A 60 3.49 2.56 -11.24
N LEU A 61 4.29 2.90 -10.25
CA LEU A 61 3.79 3.54 -9.03
C LEU A 61 4.41 4.91 -8.90
N GLY A 62 3.59 5.91 -8.59
CA GLY A 62 4.10 7.22 -8.27
C GLY A 62 4.90 7.14 -6.97
N THR A 63 6.05 7.79 -6.94
CA THR A 63 6.91 7.71 -5.75
C THR A 63 6.25 8.34 -4.54
N ARG A 64 5.49 9.40 -4.73
CA ARG A 64 4.77 10.03 -3.62
C ARG A 64 3.64 9.16 -3.13
N ALA A 65 2.91 8.54 -4.06
CA ALA A 65 1.83 7.64 -3.69
C ALA A 65 2.38 6.46 -2.91
N LEU A 66 3.51 5.91 -3.35
CA LEU A 66 4.13 4.80 -2.66
C LEU A 66 4.62 5.21 -1.27
N ALA A 67 5.28 6.36 -1.17
CA ALA A 67 5.75 6.84 0.13
C ALA A 67 4.59 7.05 1.09
N GLY A 68 3.50 7.64 0.60
CA GLY A 68 2.31 7.83 1.42
C GLY A 68 1.70 6.51 1.86
N ALA A 69 1.66 5.53 0.96
CA ALA A 69 1.12 4.21 1.29
C ALA A 69 1.99 3.51 2.32
N LEU A 70 3.30 3.61 2.21
CA LEU A 70 4.21 3.03 3.19
C LEU A 70 4.00 3.65 4.57
N ALA A 71 3.85 4.96 4.64
CA ALA A 71 3.57 5.64 5.89
C ALA A 71 2.22 5.20 6.46
N GLU A 72 1.23 5.06 5.60
CA GLU A 72 -0.09 4.63 6.03
C GLU A 72 -0.07 3.20 6.57
N ALA A 73 0.68 2.31 5.92
CA ALA A 73 0.82 0.94 6.40
C ALA A 73 1.42 0.92 7.81
N ASN A 74 2.47 1.69 8.02
CA ASN A 74 3.07 1.78 9.35
C ASN A 74 2.08 2.31 10.38
N ARG A 75 1.32 3.32 10.01
CA ARG A 75 0.33 3.91 10.90
C ARG A 75 -0.76 2.91 11.27
N LEU A 76 -1.29 2.21 10.27
CA LEU A 76 -2.37 1.26 10.49
C LEU A 76 -1.91 0.08 11.33
N LEU A 77 -0.74 -0.46 11.03
CA LEU A 77 -0.22 -1.61 11.76
C LEU A 77 0.07 -1.27 13.22
N ALA A 78 0.41 -0.01 13.49
CA ALA A 78 0.68 0.43 14.85
C ALA A 78 -0.58 0.52 15.71
N LEU A 79 -1.76 0.49 15.08
CA LEU A 79 -3.02 0.54 15.83
C LEU A 79 -3.39 -0.81 16.47
N TYR A 80 -2.69 -1.87 16.11
CA TYR A 80 -3.03 -3.22 16.58
C TYR A 80 -2.02 -3.76 17.62
#